data_88ea6a8cd78d8a334ba24d0fdd62f2a1
#
_entry.id   88ea6a8cd78d8a334ba24d0fdd62f2a1
#
_cell.length_a   1.000
_cell.length_b   1.000
_cell.length_c   1.000
_cell.angle_alpha   90.00
_cell.angle_beta   90.00
_cell.angle_gamma   90.00
#
_symmetry.space_group_name_H-M   'P 1'
#
loop_
_entity.id
_entity.type
_entity.pdbx_description
1 polymer ?
#
loop_
_entity_poly.entity_id
_entity_poly.type
_entity_poly.pdbx_seq_one_letter_code
_entity_poly.pdbx_strand_id
1 'polypeptide(L)'
;MSNTAPKLHNAMWPGLVGKGDGEGQEPPISLERMLDLSAAANVGGQKFEGIDYFLFLPHTNPEATEDELKGIADLIASKGFSVGSLVAPVWPGTIGDSAMGDAAQREKFLSAVKVA
;
A
#
# COMPACT_ATOMS: atom_id res chain seq x y z
N MET A 1 -34.62 -4.50 3.66
CA MET A 1 -33.56 -4.23 2.69
C MET A 1 -32.34 -3.71 3.43
N SER A 2 -31.27 -4.45 3.38
CA SER A 2 -30.06 -3.98 4.02
C SER A 2 -29.43 -2.87 3.18
N ASN A 3 -29.28 -1.72 3.77
CA ASN A 3 -28.59 -0.60 3.15
C ASN A 3 -27.10 -0.73 3.45
N THR A 4 -26.38 -1.42 2.57
CA THR A 4 -24.95 -1.66 2.76
C THR A 4 -24.18 -0.43 2.32
N ALA A 5 -23.71 0.34 3.29
CA ALA A 5 -22.79 1.43 2.99
C ALA A 5 -21.46 0.85 2.46
N PRO A 6 -20.79 1.53 1.53
CA PRO A 6 -19.45 1.14 1.12
C PRO A 6 -18.50 1.09 2.31
N LYS A 7 -17.58 0.14 2.29
CA LYS A 7 -16.53 0.08 3.31
C LYS A 7 -15.58 1.26 3.13
N LEU A 8 -15.17 1.81 4.24
CA LEU A 8 -14.22 2.92 4.25
C LEU A 8 -12.80 2.37 4.30
N HIS A 9 -12.04 2.62 3.24
CA HIS A 9 -10.65 2.21 3.17
C HIS A 9 -9.74 3.43 3.16
N ASN A 10 -8.58 3.28 3.79
CA ASN A 10 -7.52 4.27 3.75
C ASN A 10 -6.47 3.84 2.73
N ALA A 11 -6.12 4.71 1.80
CA ALA A 11 -5.00 4.44 0.91
C ALA A 11 -3.71 4.45 1.72
N MET A 12 -2.78 3.55 1.40
CA MET A 12 -1.47 3.55 2.04
C MET A 12 -0.72 4.85 1.74
N TRP A 13 0.03 5.32 2.73
CA TRP A 13 0.81 6.55 2.62
C TRP A 13 2.11 6.41 3.43
N PRO A 14 3.24 6.87 2.88
CA PRO A 14 4.55 6.70 3.53
C PRO A 14 4.86 7.73 4.62
N GLY A 15 4.01 8.70 4.76
CA GLY A 15 4.20 9.84 5.67
C GLY A 15 3.21 10.92 5.27
N LEU A 16 3.55 12.17 5.46
CA LEU A 16 2.71 13.26 5.00
C LEU A 16 2.68 13.28 3.47
N VAL A 17 1.49 13.28 2.92
CA VAL A 17 1.26 13.25 1.47
C VAL A 17 1.99 14.38 0.77
N GLY A 18 2.68 14.06 -0.31
CA GLY A 18 3.42 15.03 -1.11
C GLY A 18 4.80 15.39 -0.58
N LYS A 19 5.20 14.81 0.53
CA LYS A 19 6.54 15.00 1.07
C LYS A 19 7.49 13.94 0.53
N GLY A 20 8.59 14.41 -0.04
CA GLY A 20 9.69 13.54 -0.43
C GLY A 20 10.68 13.35 0.70
N ASP A 21 11.81 12.78 0.38
CA ASP A 21 12.93 12.51 1.29
C ASP A 21 14.06 13.53 1.18
N GLY A 22 13.78 14.69 0.62
CA GLY A 22 14.75 15.78 0.49
C GLY A 22 14.98 16.53 1.81
N GLU A 23 15.91 17.46 1.77
CA GLU A 23 16.21 18.32 2.92
C GLU A 23 14.97 19.07 3.39
N GLY A 24 14.73 19.07 4.69
CA GLY A 24 13.56 19.70 5.29
C GLY A 24 12.26 18.91 5.17
N GLN A 25 12.32 17.70 4.62
CA GLN A 25 11.18 16.81 4.55
C GLN A 25 11.14 15.92 5.79
N GLU A 26 9.95 15.52 6.18
CA GLU A 26 9.80 14.54 7.24
C GLU A 26 10.15 13.15 6.71
N PRO A 27 10.82 12.31 7.51
CA PRO A 27 11.12 10.94 7.09
C PRO A 27 9.82 10.15 6.91
N PRO A 28 9.81 9.15 6.02
CA PRO A 28 8.67 8.24 5.90
C PRO A 28 8.40 7.52 7.22
N ILE A 29 7.14 7.28 7.51
CA ILE A 29 6.75 6.46 8.65
C ILE A 29 6.72 4.98 8.24
N SER A 30 6.88 4.09 9.21
CA SER A 30 6.78 2.66 8.96
C SER A 30 5.34 2.25 8.58
N LEU A 31 5.22 1.12 7.90
CA LEU A 31 3.92 0.53 7.61
C LEU A 31 3.12 0.29 8.89
N GLU A 32 3.76 -0.26 9.91
CA GLU A 32 3.10 -0.52 11.19
C GLU A 32 2.55 0.76 11.81
N ARG A 33 3.34 1.84 11.81
CA ARG A 33 2.90 3.13 12.32
C ARG A 33 1.72 3.69 11.54
N MET A 34 1.76 3.59 10.22
CA MET A 34 0.63 4.02 9.37
C MET A 34 -0.63 3.23 9.71
N LEU A 35 -0.51 1.92 9.88
CA LEU A 35 -1.64 1.06 10.25
C LEU A 35 -2.20 1.42 11.63
N ASP A 36 -1.34 1.69 12.59
CA ASP A 36 -1.77 2.10 13.94
C ASP A 36 -2.54 3.43 13.91
N LEU A 37 -2.05 4.40 13.14
CA LEU A 37 -2.74 5.67 12.98
C LEU A 37 -4.08 5.51 12.28
N SER A 38 -4.14 4.65 11.24
CA SER A 38 -5.38 4.36 10.56
C SER A 38 -6.38 3.64 11.47
N ALA A 39 -5.90 2.76 12.32
CA ALA A 39 -6.75 2.06 13.29
C ALA A 39 -7.29 2.98 14.39
N ALA A 40 -6.50 3.99 14.76
CA ALA A 40 -6.90 4.97 15.77
C ALA A 40 -7.86 6.04 15.23
N ALA A 41 -7.93 6.21 13.91
CA ALA A 41 -8.79 7.21 13.30
C ALA A 41 -10.27 6.87 13.54
N ASN A 42 -10.99 7.84 14.11
CA ASN A 42 -12.40 7.69 14.41
C ASN A 42 -13.04 9.08 14.37
N VAL A 43 -14.03 9.25 13.49
CA VAL A 43 -14.77 10.49 13.37
C VAL A 43 -16.27 10.15 13.52
N GLY A 44 -16.84 10.52 14.65
CA GLY A 44 -18.25 10.27 14.94
C GLY A 44 -18.63 8.79 14.93
N GLY A 45 -17.71 7.90 15.32
CA GLY A 45 -17.90 6.46 15.29
C GLY A 45 -17.52 5.80 13.96
N GLN A 46 -17.18 6.57 12.93
CA GLN A 46 -16.72 6.05 11.64
C GLN A 46 -15.23 5.71 11.71
N LYS A 47 -14.91 4.48 11.39
CA LYS A 47 -13.53 3.96 11.37
C LYS A 47 -13.22 3.34 10.01
N PHE A 48 -11.93 3.26 9.70
CA PHE A 48 -11.49 2.52 8.51
C PHE A 48 -11.69 1.02 8.73
N GLU A 49 -12.20 0.33 7.71
CA GLU A 49 -12.41 -1.12 7.72
C GLU A 49 -11.31 -1.86 6.98
N GLY A 50 -10.53 -1.15 6.18
CA GLY A 50 -9.46 -1.72 5.42
C GLY A 50 -8.53 -0.67 4.84
N ILE A 51 -7.59 -1.14 4.04
CA ILE A 51 -6.63 -0.29 3.34
C ILE A 51 -6.59 -0.66 1.86
N ASP A 52 -6.18 0.31 1.04
CA ASP A 52 -5.79 0.09 -0.34
C ASP A 52 -4.26 0.06 -0.37
N TYR A 53 -3.71 -1.05 -0.81
CA TYR A 53 -2.31 -1.39 -0.64
C TYR A 53 -1.47 -0.92 -1.84
N PHE A 54 -0.37 -0.25 -1.56
CA PHE A 54 0.56 0.22 -2.59
C PHE A 54 1.78 -0.70 -2.63
N LEU A 55 2.03 -1.29 -3.78
CA LEU A 55 3.17 -2.16 -4.03
C LEU A 55 4.40 -1.31 -4.36
N PHE A 56 4.84 -0.51 -3.39
CA PHE A 56 6.04 0.28 -3.59
C PHE A 56 6.62 0.79 -2.26
N LEU A 57 7.90 1.18 -2.31
CA LEU A 57 8.61 1.71 -1.15
C LEU A 57 8.00 3.03 -0.63
N PRO A 58 8.11 3.33 0.66
CA PRO A 58 8.94 2.62 1.65
C PRO A 58 8.27 1.43 2.34
N HIS A 59 6.99 1.22 2.18
CA HIS A 59 6.28 0.19 2.93
C HIS A 59 6.47 -1.21 2.38
N THR A 60 6.62 -1.34 1.05
CA THR A 60 6.76 -2.63 0.41
C THR A 60 7.77 -2.54 -0.73
N ASN A 61 8.71 -3.46 -0.74
CA ASN A 61 9.56 -3.65 -1.91
C ASN A 61 8.72 -4.34 -3.00
N PRO A 62 8.58 -3.77 -4.20
CA PRO A 62 7.84 -4.42 -5.29
C PRO A 62 8.40 -5.80 -5.68
N GLU A 63 9.68 -6.06 -5.38
CA GLU A 63 10.34 -7.34 -5.63
C GLU A 63 10.40 -8.20 -4.37
N ALA A 64 9.56 -7.93 -3.35
CA ALA A 64 9.50 -8.71 -2.13
C ALA A 64 9.15 -10.18 -2.41
N THR A 65 9.71 -11.07 -1.60
CA THR A 65 9.39 -12.49 -1.68
C THR A 65 7.94 -12.76 -1.23
N GLU A 66 7.43 -13.93 -1.60
CA GLU A 66 6.10 -14.35 -1.16
C GLU A 66 6.00 -14.38 0.38
N ASP A 67 7.03 -14.85 1.07
CA ASP A 67 7.05 -14.90 2.53
C ASP A 67 7.02 -13.50 3.15
N GLU A 68 7.76 -12.54 2.58
CA GLU A 68 7.73 -11.15 3.02
C GLU A 68 6.34 -10.54 2.83
N LEU A 69 5.70 -10.80 1.70
CA LEU A 69 4.35 -10.32 1.42
C LEU A 69 3.31 -10.96 2.34
N LYS A 70 3.45 -12.24 2.66
CA LYS A 70 2.59 -12.91 3.64
C LYS A 70 2.74 -12.29 5.03
N GLY A 71 3.96 -11.97 5.44
CA GLY A 71 4.22 -11.27 6.71
C GLY A 71 3.53 -9.92 6.76
N ILE A 72 3.54 -9.17 5.66
CA ILE A 72 2.84 -7.89 5.55
C ILE A 72 1.32 -8.11 5.63
N ALA A 73 0.80 -9.10 4.93
CA ALA A 73 -0.63 -9.43 4.97
C ALA A 73 -1.07 -9.80 6.39
N ASP A 74 -0.27 -10.57 7.11
CA ASP A 74 -0.54 -10.92 8.50
C ASP A 74 -0.52 -9.70 9.41
N LEU A 75 0.41 -8.78 9.20
CA LEU A 75 0.47 -7.52 9.93
C LEU A 75 -0.80 -6.69 9.72
N ILE A 76 -1.23 -6.54 8.48
CA ILE A 76 -2.45 -5.80 8.13
C ILE A 76 -3.67 -6.44 8.79
N ALA A 77 -3.79 -7.75 8.69
CA ALA A 77 -4.90 -8.50 9.31
C ALA A 77 -4.87 -8.38 10.83
N SER A 78 -3.68 -8.38 11.46
CA SER A 78 -3.53 -8.24 12.91
C SER A 78 -4.02 -6.90 13.44
N LYS A 79 -4.04 -5.87 12.60
CA LYS A 79 -4.58 -4.54 12.93
C LYS A 79 -6.08 -4.45 12.67
N GLY A 80 -6.73 -5.52 12.22
CA GLY A 80 -8.16 -5.58 11.97
C GLY A 80 -8.57 -5.08 10.59
N PHE A 81 -7.63 -4.93 9.66
CA PHE A 81 -7.91 -4.41 8.32
C PHE A 81 -7.99 -5.52 7.26
N SER A 82 -8.87 -5.29 6.28
CA SER A 82 -8.85 -6.02 5.02
C SER A 82 -8.13 -5.19 3.95
N VAL A 83 -7.67 -5.86 2.90
CA VAL A 83 -7.09 -5.19 1.72
C VAL A 83 -8.17 -5.08 0.66
N GLY A 84 -8.47 -3.86 0.23
CA GLY A 84 -9.50 -3.60 -0.77
C GLY A 84 -8.99 -3.67 -2.18
N SER A 85 -7.83 -3.09 -2.44
CA SER A 85 -7.19 -3.09 -3.74
C SER A 85 -5.68 -3.09 -3.61
N LEU A 86 -5.02 -3.48 -4.69
CA LEU A 86 -3.58 -3.41 -4.84
C LEU A 86 -3.26 -2.38 -5.92
N VAL A 87 -2.49 -1.36 -5.56
CA VAL A 87 -2.02 -0.35 -6.51
C VAL A 87 -0.63 -0.72 -6.96
N ALA A 88 -0.51 -1.06 -8.24
CA ALA A 88 0.77 -1.39 -8.86
C ALA A 88 1.45 -0.13 -9.39
N PRO A 89 2.74 0.07 -9.14
CA PRO A 89 3.43 1.29 -9.54
C PRO A 89 3.78 1.28 -11.03
N VAL A 90 3.22 2.22 -11.76
CA VAL A 90 3.47 2.39 -13.21
C VAL A 90 3.98 3.79 -13.58
N TRP A 91 4.23 4.62 -12.58
CA TRP A 91 4.71 5.99 -12.80
C TRP A 91 6.26 6.05 -12.86
N PRO A 92 6.82 7.16 -13.36
CA PRO A 92 8.26 7.29 -13.50
C PRO A 92 9.05 6.98 -12.22
N GLY A 93 10.15 6.24 -12.37
CA GLY A 93 11.01 5.84 -11.26
C GLY A 93 10.56 4.57 -10.53
N THR A 94 9.49 3.93 -10.96
CA THR A 94 9.01 2.66 -10.36
C THR A 94 9.28 1.48 -11.27
N ILE A 95 9.05 0.25 -10.76
CA ILE A 95 9.28 -0.96 -11.54
C ILE A 95 8.37 -1.06 -12.78
N GLY A 96 7.24 -0.38 -12.76
CA GLY A 96 6.30 -0.37 -13.87
C GLY A 96 6.58 0.71 -14.92
N ASP A 97 7.53 1.59 -14.66
CA ASP A 97 7.85 2.71 -15.54
C ASP A 97 8.16 2.26 -16.97
N SER A 98 9.01 1.25 -17.11
CA SER A 98 9.41 0.73 -18.42
C SER A 98 8.48 -0.38 -18.95
N ALA A 99 7.49 -0.81 -18.18
CA ALA A 99 6.67 -1.96 -18.52
C ALA A 99 5.84 -1.77 -19.79
N MET A 100 5.50 -0.53 -20.11
CA MET A 100 4.71 -0.22 -21.30
C MET A 100 5.53 -0.25 -22.58
N GLY A 101 6.84 -0.04 -22.51
CA GLY A 101 7.72 0.04 -23.68
C GLY A 101 8.67 -1.16 -23.87
N ASP A 102 8.84 -1.99 -22.86
CA ASP A 102 9.81 -3.09 -22.87
C ASP A 102 9.14 -4.40 -22.44
N ALA A 103 9.17 -5.41 -23.31
CA ALA A 103 8.50 -6.68 -23.06
C ALA A 103 9.09 -7.45 -21.86
N ALA A 104 10.41 -7.41 -21.67
CA ALA A 104 11.07 -8.09 -20.54
C ALA A 104 10.72 -7.40 -19.22
N GLN A 105 10.69 -6.07 -19.19
CA GLN A 105 10.30 -5.31 -18.03
C GLN A 105 8.81 -5.50 -17.70
N ARG A 106 7.98 -5.61 -18.72
CA ARG A 106 6.55 -5.93 -18.54
C ARG A 106 6.36 -7.27 -17.88
N GLU A 107 7.07 -8.29 -18.33
CA GLU A 107 6.99 -9.62 -17.74
C GLU A 107 7.42 -9.63 -16.27
N LYS A 108 8.52 -8.95 -15.96
CA LYS A 108 9.00 -8.78 -14.59
C LYS A 108 7.96 -8.07 -13.71
N PHE A 109 7.41 -6.98 -14.22
CA PHE A 109 6.37 -6.22 -13.52
C PHE A 109 5.12 -7.05 -13.25
N LEU A 110 4.62 -7.75 -14.27
CA LEU A 110 3.43 -8.59 -14.13
C LEU A 110 3.68 -9.75 -13.15
N SER A 111 4.88 -10.31 -13.15
CA SER A 111 5.26 -11.36 -12.21
C SER A 111 5.25 -10.86 -10.78
N ALA A 112 5.81 -9.67 -10.52
CA ALA A 112 5.81 -9.05 -9.20
C ALA A 112 4.39 -8.77 -8.70
N VAL A 113 3.54 -8.24 -9.57
CA VAL A 113 2.13 -7.97 -9.24
C VAL A 113 1.37 -9.27 -8.94
N LYS A 114 1.64 -10.31 -9.71
CA LYS A 114 1.00 -11.62 -9.50
C LYS A 114 1.37 -12.23 -8.15
N VAL A 115 2.62 -12.12 -7.75
CA VAL A 115 3.06 -12.61 -6.43
C VAL A 115 2.38 -11.82 -5.33
N ALA A 116 2.32 -10.48 -5.47
CA ALA A 116 1.66 -9.62 -4.50
C ALA A 116 0.15 -9.90 -4.41
#